data_e4428d65b01bdf24435afcf0d4b9e1b7
#
_entry.id   e4428d65b01bdf24435afcf0d4b9e1b7
#
_cell.length_a   1.000
_cell.length_b   1.000
_cell.length_c   1.000
_cell.angle_alpha   90.00
_cell.angle_beta   90.00
_cell.angle_gamma   90.00
#
_symmetry.space_group_name_H-M   'P 1'
#
loop_
_entity.id
_entity.type
_entity.pdbx_description
1 polymer ?
#
loop_
_entity_poly.entity_id
_entity_poly.type
_entity_poly.pdbx_seq_one_letter_code
_entity_poly.pdbx_strand_id
1 'polypeptide(L)'
;MTMNRNQYPCVEFDLDKLAANLAALVERCHDSLIEVAGVVKAVSSLPEIVRVYEESGVKFIATSRISQMRAIREAGICKKPLMLIRIPMLSELPDVVELCDISLQSDIIVLRALNEEAKKQGKVHEVILMMDLGDLREGFWNEEDALDAALEIEHE
;
A
#
# COMPACT_ATOMS: atom_id res chain seq x y z
N MET A 1 23.94 16.09 8.07
CA MET A 1 24.79 14.95 8.54
C MET A 1 25.70 14.58 7.39
N THR A 2 26.98 14.93 7.45
CA THR A 2 27.93 14.66 6.36
C THR A 2 28.25 13.17 6.37
N MET A 3 27.73 12.42 5.40
CA MET A 3 28.05 11.00 5.25
C MET A 3 29.54 10.83 4.96
N ASN A 4 30.19 9.96 5.73
CA ASN A 4 31.59 9.58 5.50
C ASN A 4 31.64 8.72 4.22
N ARG A 5 32.10 9.31 3.10
CA ARG A 5 32.14 8.67 1.77
C ARG A 5 33.02 7.43 1.65
N ASN A 6 33.61 6.97 2.75
CA ASN A 6 34.52 5.82 2.78
C ASN A 6 33.92 4.52 3.31
N GLN A 7 32.58 4.45 3.51
CA GLN A 7 31.91 3.21 3.92
C GLN A 7 31.24 2.54 2.70
N TYR A 8 31.89 1.54 2.15
CA TYR A 8 31.35 0.67 1.11
C TYR A 8 30.99 -0.72 1.73
N PRO A 9 29.91 -1.36 1.27
CA PRO A 9 28.96 -0.88 0.24
C PRO A 9 27.98 0.17 0.79
N CYS A 10 27.57 1.13 -0.06
CA CYS A 10 26.53 2.12 0.25
C CYS A 10 25.53 2.23 -0.91
N VAL A 11 24.32 2.67 -0.59
CA VAL A 11 23.28 3.04 -1.57
C VAL A 11 23.01 4.54 -1.41
N GLU A 12 23.09 5.28 -2.49
CA GLU A 12 22.79 6.71 -2.53
C GLU A 12 21.46 6.95 -3.25
N PHE A 13 20.60 7.79 -2.66
CA PHE A 13 19.35 8.21 -3.27
C PHE A 13 19.45 9.71 -3.59
N ASP A 14 19.25 10.04 -4.86
CA ASP A 14 19.10 11.42 -5.33
C ASP A 14 17.61 11.79 -5.23
N LEU A 15 17.25 12.52 -4.16
CA LEU A 15 15.85 12.85 -3.88
C LEU A 15 15.26 13.82 -4.91
N ASP A 16 16.07 14.71 -5.49
CA ASP A 16 15.61 15.65 -6.50
C ASP A 16 15.23 14.91 -7.80
N LYS A 17 16.06 13.93 -8.22
CA LYS A 17 15.73 13.08 -9.36
C LYS A 17 14.53 12.20 -9.09
N LEU A 18 14.40 11.67 -7.88
CA LEU A 18 13.24 10.89 -7.48
C LEU A 18 11.96 11.73 -7.59
N ALA A 19 11.98 12.95 -7.06
CA ALA A 19 10.85 13.88 -7.14
C ALA A 19 10.49 14.24 -8.60
N ALA A 20 11.49 14.52 -9.43
CA ALA A 20 11.28 14.82 -10.85
C ALA A 20 10.68 13.62 -11.62
N ASN A 21 11.16 12.40 -11.35
CA ASN A 21 10.62 11.17 -11.96
C ASN A 21 9.17 10.92 -11.55
N LEU A 22 8.85 11.10 -10.26
CA LEU A 22 7.49 10.97 -9.75
C LEU A 22 6.55 11.98 -10.39
N ALA A 23 6.96 13.25 -10.49
CA ALA A 23 6.17 14.30 -11.13
C ALA A 23 5.84 13.95 -12.58
N ALA A 24 6.85 13.55 -13.36
CA ALA A 24 6.67 13.18 -14.77
C ALA A 24 5.74 11.96 -14.95
N LEU A 25 5.86 10.96 -14.05
CA LEU A 25 5.00 9.78 -14.09
C LEU A 25 3.55 10.13 -13.75
N VAL A 26 3.35 10.89 -12.67
CA VAL A 26 2.02 11.30 -12.22
C VAL A 26 1.32 12.15 -13.27
N GLU A 27 2.01 13.12 -13.87
CA GLU A 27 1.48 13.95 -14.95
C GLU A 27 0.99 13.08 -16.12
N ARG A 28 1.83 12.17 -16.60
CA ARG A 28 1.47 11.26 -17.69
C ARG A 28 0.28 10.36 -17.38
N CYS A 29 0.17 9.86 -16.14
CA CYS A 29 -0.96 9.05 -15.70
C CYS A 29 -2.24 9.89 -15.57
N HIS A 30 -2.11 11.11 -15.05
CA HIS A 30 -3.23 12.02 -14.85
C HIS A 30 -3.91 12.41 -16.18
N ASP A 31 -3.14 12.59 -17.25
CA ASP A 31 -3.66 12.86 -18.60
C ASP A 31 -4.61 11.75 -19.11
N SER A 32 -4.47 10.54 -18.55
CA SER A 32 -5.30 9.37 -18.85
C SER A 32 -6.30 9.04 -17.75
N LEU A 33 -6.51 9.94 -16.78
CA LEU A 33 -7.37 9.74 -15.60
C LEU A 33 -6.94 8.53 -14.74
N ILE A 34 -5.65 8.24 -14.69
CA ILE A 34 -5.08 7.14 -13.90
C ILE A 34 -4.46 7.72 -12.62
N GLU A 35 -4.90 7.22 -11.47
CA GLU A 35 -4.30 7.53 -10.18
C GLU A 35 -3.11 6.63 -9.89
N VAL A 36 -2.08 7.18 -9.24
CA VAL A 36 -0.83 6.48 -8.98
C VAL A 36 -0.70 6.15 -7.51
N ALA A 37 -0.39 4.88 -7.20
CA ALA A 37 0.04 4.44 -5.88
C ALA A 37 1.58 4.36 -5.84
N GLY A 38 2.21 5.12 -4.96
CA GLY A 38 3.66 5.15 -4.79
C GLY A 38 4.16 4.04 -3.86
N VAL A 39 4.94 3.10 -4.40
CA VAL A 39 5.40 1.91 -3.66
C VAL A 39 6.78 2.15 -3.03
N VAL A 40 6.83 2.16 -1.69
CA VAL A 40 8.06 2.45 -0.90
C VAL A 40 8.68 1.21 -0.24
N LYS A 41 8.20 0.00 -0.55
CA LYS A 41 8.67 -1.25 0.08
C LYS A 41 10.14 -1.56 -0.18
N ALA A 42 10.64 -1.28 -1.39
CA ALA A 42 12.00 -1.60 -1.81
C ALA A 42 13.07 -0.83 -1.02
N VAL A 43 12.72 0.34 -0.53
CA VAL A 43 13.60 1.22 0.26
C VAL A 43 13.25 1.20 1.75
N SER A 44 12.57 0.13 2.21
CA SER A 44 12.17 -0.07 3.61
C SER A 44 11.43 1.14 4.21
N SER A 45 10.72 1.90 3.38
CA SER A 45 9.96 3.09 3.77
C SER A 45 10.81 4.14 4.49
N LEU A 46 12.03 4.39 4.00
CA LEU A 46 12.91 5.42 4.54
C LEU A 46 12.18 6.77 4.61
N PRO A 47 12.19 7.47 5.76
CA PRO A 47 11.40 8.68 5.98
C PRO A 47 11.62 9.78 4.94
N GLU A 48 12.85 9.97 4.49
CA GLU A 48 13.22 10.97 3.49
C GLU A 48 12.55 10.66 2.14
N ILE A 49 12.51 9.39 1.76
CA ILE A 49 11.86 8.94 0.52
C ILE A 49 10.33 9.04 0.67
N VAL A 50 9.77 8.61 1.81
CA VAL A 50 8.32 8.74 2.06
C VAL A 50 7.86 10.20 1.96
N ARG A 51 8.65 11.16 2.43
CA ARG A 51 8.33 12.60 2.26
C ARG A 51 8.27 13.02 0.81
N VAL A 52 9.20 12.57 -0.03
CA VAL A 52 9.16 12.86 -1.47
C VAL A 52 7.87 12.33 -2.10
N TYR A 53 7.44 11.13 -1.73
CA TYR A 53 6.17 10.57 -2.20
C TYR A 53 4.95 11.30 -1.63
N GLU A 54 4.99 11.69 -0.35
CA GLU A 54 3.92 12.50 0.28
C GLU A 54 3.73 13.84 -0.41
N GLU A 55 4.82 14.50 -0.77
CA GLU A 55 4.82 15.80 -1.45
C GLU A 55 4.52 15.71 -2.95
N SER A 56 4.59 14.50 -3.52
CA SER A 56 4.29 14.26 -4.93
C SER A 56 2.78 14.14 -5.20
N GLY A 57 2.40 14.07 -6.47
CA GLY A 57 1.02 13.90 -6.91
C GLY A 57 0.48 12.46 -6.80
N VAL A 58 1.21 11.49 -6.18
CA VAL A 58 0.66 10.14 -5.95
C VAL A 58 -0.55 10.22 -5.01
N LYS A 59 -1.55 9.39 -5.25
CA LYS A 59 -2.76 9.34 -4.41
C LYS A 59 -2.55 8.52 -3.14
N PHE A 60 -1.83 7.41 -3.24
CA PHE A 60 -1.60 6.45 -2.15
C PHE A 60 -0.11 6.23 -1.94
N ILE A 61 0.28 5.92 -0.71
CA ILE A 61 1.60 5.36 -0.40
C ILE A 61 1.43 3.89 -0.05
N ALA A 62 2.17 3.03 -0.71
CA ALA A 62 1.98 1.60 -0.63
C ALA A 62 3.24 0.85 -0.16
N THR A 63 3.04 -0.13 0.71
CA THR A 63 4.08 -1.08 1.11
C THR A 63 3.47 -2.46 1.42
N SER A 64 4.32 -3.48 1.55
CA SER A 64 3.88 -4.86 1.80
C SER A 64 4.11 -5.34 3.24
N ARG A 65 4.55 -4.48 4.16
CA ARG A 65 4.88 -4.87 5.54
C ARG A 65 4.21 -3.96 6.55
N ILE A 66 3.50 -4.55 7.49
CA ILE A 66 2.84 -3.84 8.58
C ILE A 66 3.84 -3.04 9.43
N SER A 67 5.04 -3.58 9.67
CA SER A 67 6.10 -2.84 10.38
C SER A 67 6.52 -1.54 9.69
N GLN A 68 6.51 -1.51 8.35
CA GLN A 68 6.78 -0.30 7.58
C GLN A 68 5.60 0.69 7.65
N MET A 69 4.35 0.20 7.62
CA MET A 69 3.16 1.04 7.84
C MET A 69 3.19 1.71 9.21
N ARG A 70 3.48 0.93 10.25
CA ARG A 70 3.62 1.44 11.62
C ARG A 70 4.68 2.53 11.69
N ALA A 71 5.87 2.30 11.14
CA ALA A 71 6.94 3.29 11.12
C ALA A 71 6.53 4.60 10.41
N ILE A 72 5.79 4.52 9.30
CA ILE A 72 5.28 5.70 8.58
C ILE A 72 4.28 6.47 9.45
N ARG A 73 3.33 5.78 10.11
CA ARG A 73 2.33 6.41 11.00
C ARG A 73 2.98 7.05 12.22
N GLU A 74 3.88 6.34 12.90
CA GLU A 74 4.61 6.83 14.08
C GLU A 74 5.49 8.05 13.78
N ALA A 75 6.11 8.07 12.60
CA ALA A 75 6.90 9.21 12.15
C ALA A 75 6.05 10.46 11.84
N GLY A 76 4.74 10.31 11.65
CA GLY A 76 3.82 11.41 11.35
C GLY A 76 4.11 12.16 10.05
N ILE A 77 4.81 11.52 9.11
CA ILE A 77 5.30 12.13 7.87
C ILE A 77 4.37 11.94 6.68
N CYS A 78 3.33 11.13 6.82
CA CYS A 78 2.42 10.78 5.74
C CYS A 78 0.97 11.01 6.16
N LYS A 79 0.26 11.85 5.39
CA LYS A 79 -1.18 12.12 5.51
C LYS A 79 -1.99 11.41 4.43
N LYS A 80 -1.32 10.99 3.34
CA LYS A 80 -1.95 10.23 2.26
C LYS A 80 -2.43 8.87 2.78
N PRO A 81 -3.47 8.29 2.16
CA PRO A 81 -3.91 6.94 2.48
C PRO A 81 -2.78 5.92 2.29
N LEU A 82 -2.65 5.01 3.25
CA LEU A 82 -1.68 3.91 3.21
C LEU A 82 -2.33 2.65 2.67
N MET A 83 -1.68 2.03 1.67
CA MET A 83 -2.17 0.84 0.98
C MET A 83 -1.27 -0.37 1.26
N LEU A 84 -1.84 -1.43 1.82
CA LEU A 84 -1.15 -2.72 1.95
C LEU A 84 -1.29 -3.51 0.64
N ILE A 85 -0.17 -3.74 -0.04
CA ILE A 85 -0.14 -4.39 -1.36
C ILE A 85 0.18 -5.89 -1.29
N ARG A 86 -0.51 -6.59 -0.44
CA ARG A 86 -0.57 -8.06 -0.31
C ARG A 86 -1.78 -8.46 0.51
N ILE A 87 -2.15 -9.75 0.44
CA ILE A 87 -3.10 -10.34 1.38
C ILE A 87 -2.46 -10.36 2.78
N PRO A 88 -3.13 -9.83 3.83
CA PRO A 88 -2.62 -9.90 5.19
C PRO A 88 -2.74 -11.31 5.79
N MET A 89 -1.91 -11.61 6.76
CA MET A 89 -2.12 -12.78 7.61
C MET A 89 -3.25 -12.51 8.61
N LEU A 90 -4.00 -13.54 9.00
CA LEU A 90 -5.08 -13.42 9.99
C LEU A 90 -4.61 -12.78 11.30
N SER A 91 -3.37 -13.08 11.72
CA SER A 91 -2.77 -12.50 12.93
C SER A 91 -2.41 -11.01 12.83
N GLU A 92 -2.36 -10.46 11.62
CA GLU A 92 -2.03 -9.05 11.37
C GLU A 92 -3.26 -8.16 11.25
N LEU A 93 -4.46 -8.72 11.16
CA LEU A 93 -5.69 -7.98 10.88
C LEU A 93 -5.96 -6.80 11.83
N PRO A 94 -5.71 -6.91 13.15
CA PRO A 94 -5.84 -5.76 14.02
C PRO A 94 -4.97 -4.58 13.60
N ASP A 95 -3.71 -4.84 13.26
CA ASP A 95 -2.78 -3.83 12.79
C ASP A 95 -3.13 -3.31 11.39
N VAL A 96 -3.66 -4.17 10.51
CA VAL A 96 -4.11 -3.76 9.17
C VAL A 96 -5.23 -2.74 9.28
N VAL A 97 -6.26 -3.02 10.06
CA VAL A 97 -7.39 -2.10 10.28
C VAL A 97 -6.95 -0.83 11.00
N GLU A 98 -5.96 -0.93 11.90
CA GLU A 98 -5.44 0.23 12.62
C GLU A 98 -4.64 1.18 11.72
N LEU A 99 -3.74 0.63 10.89
CA LEU A 99 -2.65 1.36 10.25
C LEU A 99 -2.86 1.62 8.75
N CYS A 100 -3.63 0.76 8.06
CA CYS A 100 -3.86 0.86 6.63
C CYS A 100 -5.26 1.39 6.34
N ASP A 101 -5.39 2.18 5.30
CA ASP A 101 -6.68 2.66 4.81
C ASP A 101 -7.25 1.68 3.78
N ILE A 102 -6.35 1.04 2.99
CA ILE A 102 -6.72 0.12 1.90
C ILE A 102 -5.83 -1.12 1.96
N SER A 103 -6.39 -2.29 1.61
CA SER A 103 -5.60 -3.50 1.38
C SER A 103 -6.03 -4.28 0.14
N LEU A 104 -5.07 -4.97 -0.48
CA LEU A 104 -5.33 -5.91 -1.58
C LEU A 104 -5.79 -7.24 -1.02
N GLN A 105 -6.83 -7.84 -1.63
CA GLN A 105 -7.49 -9.04 -1.13
C GLN A 105 -7.81 -10.02 -2.27
N SER A 106 -7.72 -11.31 -1.99
CA SER A 106 -8.16 -12.38 -2.87
C SER A 106 -8.52 -13.68 -2.13
N ASP A 107 -8.79 -13.57 -0.82
CA ASP A 107 -9.19 -14.71 0.01
C ASP A 107 -10.42 -14.32 0.84
N ILE A 108 -11.53 -15.02 0.63
CA ILE A 108 -12.79 -14.74 1.30
C ILE A 108 -12.73 -14.96 2.81
N ILE A 109 -11.88 -15.88 3.29
CA ILE A 109 -11.72 -16.14 4.72
C ILE A 109 -11.04 -14.94 5.38
N VAL A 110 -10.01 -14.41 4.73
CA VAL A 110 -9.30 -13.21 5.20
C VAL A 110 -10.22 -11.99 5.14
N LEU A 111 -11.01 -11.84 4.06
CA LEU A 111 -11.99 -10.76 3.92
C LEU A 111 -13.02 -10.73 5.04
N ARG A 112 -13.63 -11.87 5.35
CA ARG A 112 -14.59 -12.00 6.47
C ARG A 112 -13.94 -11.66 7.81
N ALA A 113 -12.75 -12.17 8.06
CA ALA A 113 -12.02 -11.88 9.30
C ALA A 113 -11.62 -10.39 9.39
N LEU A 114 -11.26 -9.76 8.28
CA LEU A 114 -10.94 -8.34 8.19
C LEU A 114 -12.17 -7.48 8.51
N ASN A 115 -13.34 -7.84 7.95
CA ASN A 115 -14.62 -7.17 8.22
C ASN A 115 -14.99 -7.24 9.71
N GLU A 116 -14.88 -8.42 10.32
CA GLU A 116 -15.14 -8.58 11.77
C GLU A 116 -14.17 -7.72 12.60
N GLU A 117 -12.92 -7.60 12.20
CA GLU A 117 -11.96 -6.76 12.90
C GLU A 117 -12.26 -5.27 12.71
N ALA A 118 -12.67 -4.85 11.49
CA ALA A 118 -13.08 -3.48 11.21
C ALA A 118 -14.31 -3.09 12.04
N LYS A 119 -15.31 -3.98 12.14
CA LYS A 119 -16.49 -3.80 13.02
C LYS A 119 -16.10 -3.63 14.49
N LYS A 120 -15.17 -4.45 15.01
CA LYS A 120 -14.68 -4.33 16.39
C LYS A 120 -14.01 -2.99 16.67
N GLN A 121 -13.25 -2.48 15.71
CA GLN A 121 -12.55 -1.20 15.82
C GLN A 121 -13.45 0.01 15.47
N GLY A 122 -14.69 -0.22 15.01
CA GLY A 122 -15.61 0.83 14.57
C GLY A 122 -15.11 1.61 13.36
N LYS A 123 -14.38 0.94 12.45
CA LYS A 123 -13.79 1.51 11.24
C LYS A 123 -14.38 0.91 9.97
N VAL A 124 -14.31 1.67 8.89
CA VAL A 124 -14.47 1.18 7.52
C VAL A 124 -13.07 0.97 6.95
N HIS A 125 -12.82 -0.19 6.37
CA HIS A 125 -11.55 -0.52 5.72
C HIS A 125 -11.80 -0.78 4.24
N GLU A 126 -11.13 -0.03 3.37
CA GLU A 126 -11.28 -0.21 1.93
C GLU A 126 -10.51 -1.43 1.43
N VAL A 127 -11.08 -2.14 0.46
CA VAL A 127 -10.43 -3.31 -0.15
C VAL A 127 -10.41 -3.20 -1.67
N ILE A 128 -9.36 -3.76 -2.26
CA ILE A 128 -9.24 -3.96 -3.70
C ILE A 128 -9.16 -5.46 -3.94
N LEU A 129 -10.14 -6.04 -4.62
CA LEU A 129 -10.12 -7.45 -5.02
C LEU A 129 -9.15 -7.64 -6.19
N MET A 130 -8.24 -8.58 -6.03
CA MET A 130 -7.26 -8.93 -7.07
C MET A 130 -7.73 -10.12 -7.89
N MET A 131 -7.50 -10.04 -9.21
CA MET A 131 -7.62 -11.18 -10.12
C MET A 131 -6.24 -11.67 -10.51
N ASP A 132 -6.02 -12.99 -10.47
CA ASP A 132 -4.81 -13.60 -11.02
C ASP A 132 -4.96 -13.74 -12.55
N LEU A 133 -4.14 -13.03 -13.29
CA LEU A 133 -4.13 -13.04 -14.75
C LEU A 133 -3.11 -14.01 -15.35
N GLY A 134 -2.60 -14.95 -14.53
CA GLY A 134 -1.72 -16.02 -14.97
C GLY A 134 -0.30 -15.96 -14.41
N ASP A 135 0.01 -15.06 -13.47
CA ASP A 135 1.30 -15.05 -12.76
C ASP A 135 1.33 -16.00 -11.55
N LEU A 136 0.17 -16.58 -11.18
CA LEU A 136 -0.01 -17.61 -10.15
C LEU A 136 0.57 -17.20 -8.79
N ARG A 137 0.41 -15.92 -8.47
CA ARG A 137 0.99 -15.35 -7.25
C ARG A 137 -0.07 -14.97 -6.23
N GLU A 138 -0.96 -14.08 -6.59
CA GLU A 138 -2.04 -13.54 -5.74
C GLU A 138 -3.20 -13.13 -6.64
N GLY A 139 -4.43 -13.37 -6.20
CA GLY A 139 -5.63 -13.01 -6.95
C GLY A 139 -6.66 -14.15 -6.95
N PHE A 140 -7.91 -13.83 -7.12
CA PHE A 140 -8.93 -14.82 -7.45
C PHE A 140 -8.62 -15.40 -8.81
N TRP A 141 -8.65 -16.75 -8.91
CA TRP A 141 -8.35 -17.47 -10.15
C TRP A 141 -9.51 -17.42 -11.13
N ASN A 142 -10.72 -17.48 -10.63
CA ASN A 142 -11.92 -17.43 -11.46
C ASN A 142 -12.79 -16.21 -11.13
N GLU A 143 -13.55 -15.77 -12.13
CA GLU A 143 -14.38 -14.58 -12.04
C GLU A 143 -15.57 -14.76 -11.10
N GLU A 144 -16.10 -16.00 -10.97
CA GLU A 144 -17.27 -16.30 -10.13
C GLU A 144 -16.91 -16.09 -8.65
N ASP A 145 -15.77 -16.60 -8.18
CA ASP A 145 -15.32 -16.43 -6.79
C ASP A 145 -15.06 -14.95 -6.46
N ALA A 146 -14.52 -14.19 -7.42
CA ALA A 146 -14.30 -12.77 -7.25
C ALA A 146 -15.61 -11.98 -7.18
N LEU A 147 -16.58 -12.34 -8.01
CA LEU A 147 -17.91 -11.74 -8.01
C LEU A 147 -18.66 -12.05 -6.72
N ASP A 148 -18.63 -13.29 -6.27
CA ASP A 148 -19.26 -13.70 -5.00
C ASP A 148 -18.66 -12.93 -3.81
N ALA A 149 -17.33 -12.77 -3.78
CA ALA A 149 -16.65 -11.97 -2.78
C ALA A 149 -17.05 -10.49 -2.85
N ALA A 150 -17.19 -9.91 -4.04
CA ALA A 150 -17.61 -8.53 -4.21
C ALA A 150 -19.04 -8.30 -3.73
N LEU A 151 -19.96 -9.21 -4.06
CA LEU A 151 -21.36 -9.16 -3.63
C LEU A 151 -21.49 -9.31 -2.10
N GLU A 152 -20.69 -10.17 -1.50
CA GLU A 152 -20.66 -10.34 -0.02
C GLU A 152 -20.23 -9.05 0.67
N ILE A 153 -19.18 -8.37 0.16
CA ILE A 153 -18.67 -7.11 0.72
C ILE A 153 -19.71 -5.98 0.60
N GLU A 154 -20.46 -5.91 -0.50
CA GLU A 154 -21.46 -4.87 -0.72
C GLU A 154 -22.65 -4.97 0.26
N HIS A 155 -22.93 -6.16 0.76
CA HIS A 155 -24.08 -6.44 1.65
C HIS A 155 -23.75 -6.39 3.14
N GLU A 156 -22.50 -6.25 3.54
CA GLU A 156 -22.02 -6.28 4.93
C GLU A 156 -21.65 -4.90 5.48
#